data_922aaf6fc4163e0f2d41b6aabeee962a
#
_entry.id   922aaf6fc4163e0f2d41b6aabeee962a
#
_cell.length_a   1.000
_cell.length_b   1.000
_cell.length_c   1.000
_cell.angle_alpha   90.00
_cell.angle_beta   90.00
_cell.angle_gamma   90.00
#
_symmetry.space_group_name_H-M   'P 1'
#
loop_
_entity.id
_entity.type
_entity.pdbx_description
1 polymer ?
#
loop_
_entity_poly.entity_id
_entity_poly.type
_entity_poly.pdbx_seq_one_letter_code
_entity_poly.pdbx_strand_id
1 'polypeptide(L)'
;MQTEMILSTYNNPRSLRLCLESIRHQRKGCDGICIADDGSGIETAHVIESFQRQNPQIVLRHVWHEDCGFEKGLILNTAIASSQAEYLVFIDGDVMIRPDFVARHLELARPGRFCTGSLIRLDAEATAGVSEAMVADGTVFDRRWLRANRALGGVLVWLKAAPMPKMILSVLEVLSPVRRSLCGANWSGFKADILRVNGYDEAIKYGGQDKELGERLKNAGVRGRHVRYSAVLVHLDHPRGYSDPEKRRQHKKMIHDVRGSDRFWTDRGIQKKA
;
A
#
# COMPACT_ATOMS: atom_id res chain seq x y z
N MET A 1 -0.15 -16.33 13.67
CA MET A 1 -0.26 -15.79 12.30
C MET A 1 0.94 -14.91 12.08
N GLN A 2 1.86 -15.39 11.25
CA GLN A 2 3.05 -14.65 10.85
C GLN A 2 2.66 -13.56 9.85
N THR A 3 3.22 -12.36 10.00
CA THR A 3 2.82 -11.16 9.28
C THR A 3 4.01 -10.47 8.62
N GLU A 4 3.86 -9.97 7.41
CA GLU A 4 4.90 -9.21 6.73
C GLU A 4 4.31 -7.97 6.05
N MET A 5 5.03 -6.86 6.14
CA MET A 5 4.72 -5.66 5.36
C MET A 5 5.50 -5.68 4.06
N ILE A 6 4.81 -5.61 2.92
CA ILE A 6 5.42 -5.45 1.60
C ILE A 6 5.30 -3.99 1.19
N LEU A 7 6.45 -3.36 1.01
CA LEU A 7 6.60 -1.96 0.63
C LEU A 7 7.19 -1.88 -0.77
N SER A 8 6.48 -1.29 -1.74
CA SER A 8 7.01 -1.09 -3.09
C SER A 8 7.72 0.24 -3.24
N THR A 9 8.91 0.26 -3.84
CA THR A 9 9.69 1.48 -4.10
C THR A 9 10.31 1.49 -5.47
N TYR A 10 10.60 2.68 -6.00
CA TYR A 10 11.39 2.90 -7.20
C TYR A 10 12.01 4.31 -7.18
N ASN A 11 13.33 4.40 -7.17
CA ASN A 11 14.14 5.63 -7.34
C ASN A 11 13.63 6.87 -6.58
N ASN A 12 13.16 6.67 -5.33
CA ASN A 12 12.71 7.78 -4.46
C ASN A 12 13.26 7.62 -3.03
N PRO A 13 14.59 7.79 -2.85
CA PRO A 13 15.26 7.54 -1.56
C PRO A 13 14.76 8.44 -0.44
N ARG A 14 14.39 9.71 -0.74
CA ARG A 14 13.85 10.63 0.26
C ARG A 14 12.51 10.16 0.81
N SER A 15 11.56 9.82 -0.08
CA SER A 15 10.24 9.34 0.35
C SER A 15 10.34 8.01 1.07
N LEU A 16 11.18 7.10 0.59
CA LEU A 16 11.43 5.81 1.24
C LEU A 16 11.93 6.00 2.67
N ARG A 17 12.85 6.94 2.91
CA ARG A 17 13.36 7.26 4.26
C ARG A 17 12.24 7.70 5.20
N LEU A 18 11.37 8.61 4.77
CA LEU A 18 10.22 9.07 5.54
C LEU A 18 9.20 7.94 5.80
N CYS A 19 9.00 7.08 4.82
CA CYS A 19 8.16 5.91 4.96
C CYS A 19 8.70 4.95 6.02
N LEU A 20 9.98 4.58 5.92
CA LEU A 20 10.67 3.70 6.88
C LEU A 20 10.69 4.30 8.29
N GLU A 21 10.86 5.62 8.42
CA GLU A 21 10.74 6.31 9.70
C GLU A 21 9.34 6.10 10.31
N SER A 22 8.27 6.21 9.53
CA SER A 22 6.91 5.98 10.02
C SER A 22 6.65 4.51 10.41
N ILE A 23 7.31 3.56 9.75
CA ILE A 23 7.24 2.13 10.06
C ILE A 23 7.94 1.85 11.40
N ARG A 24 9.08 2.47 11.65
CA ARG A 24 9.83 2.33 12.91
C ARG A 24 9.00 2.75 14.13
N HIS A 25 8.08 3.70 13.96
CA HIS A 25 7.22 4.22 15.02
C HIS A 25 5.87 3.49 15.17
N GLN A 26 5.70 2.31 14.56
CA GLN A 26 4.49 1.51 14.76
C GLN A 26 4.40 0.99 16.20
N ARG A 27 3.25 1.18 16.86
CA ARG A 27 2.98 0.61 18.20
C ARG A 27 2.95 -0.92 18.18
N LYS A 28 2.56 -1.49 17.06
CA LYS A 28 2.63 -2.91 16.75
C LYS A 28 3.01 -3.03 15.27
N GLY A 29 4.19 -3.53 15.00
CA GLY A 29 4.68 -3.81 13.66
C GLY A 29 4.19 -5.16 13.12
N CYS A 30 4.55 -5.45 11.87
CA CYS A 30 4.58 -6.81 11.36
C CYS A 30 5.82 -7.54 11.88
N ASP A 31 5.84 -8.89 11.77
CA ASP A 31 6.98 -9.70 12.17
C ASP A 31 8.18 -9.50 11.22
N GLY A 32 7.93 -9.03 10.00
CA GLY A 32 8.95 -8.66 9.02
C GLY A 32 8.50 -7.57 8.07
N ILE A 33 9.48 -6.98 7.38
CA ILE A 33 9.30 -6.00 6.31
C ILE A 33 9.99 -6.55 5.05
N CYS A 34 9.32 -6.49 3.92
CA CYS A 34 9.90 -6.75 2.60
C CYS A 34 9.86 -5.48 1.77
N ILE A 35 11.00 -4.99 1.33
CA ILE A 35 11.09 -3.91 0.36
C ILE A 35 11.10 -4.54 -1.03
N ALA A 36 10.03 -4.34 -1.78
CA ALA A 36 9.85 -4.74 -3.16
C ALA A 36 10.32 -3.58 -4.06
N ASP A 37 11.56 -3.64 -4.50
CA ASP A 37 12.26 -2.56 -5.20
C ASP A 37 12.28 -2.82 -6.70
N ASP A 38 11.59 -1.98 -7.45
CA ASP A 38 11.34 -2.09 -8.89
C ASP A 38 12.54 -1.62 -9.75
N GLY A 39 13.76 -1.94 -9.31
CA GLY A 39 14.99 -1.63 -10.05
C GLY A 39 15.62 -0.29 -9.67
N SER A 40 15.54 0.12 -8.41
CA SER A 40 16.19 1.37 -7.97
C SER A 40 17.71 1.32 -8.00
N GLY A 41 18.30 2.49 -8.17
CA GLY A 41 19.74 2.69 -8.09
C GLY A 41 20.29 2.73 -6.66
N ILE A 42 21.62 2.98 -6.59
CA ILE A 42 22.43 2.86 -5.38
C ILE A 42 21.96 3.75 -4.21
N GLU A 43 21.39 4.92 -4.48
CA GLU A 43 20.91 5.83 -3.43
C GLU A 43 19.77 5.22 -2.62
N THR A 44 18.87 4.47 -3.27
CA THR A 44 17.78 3.74 -2.61
C THR A 44 18.35 2.58 -1.79
N ALA A 45 19.32 1.83 -2.33
CA ALA A 45 20.01 0.76 -1.62
C ALA A 45 20.68 1.28 -0.33
N HIS A 46 21.37 2.41 -0.39
CA HIS A 46 21.99 3.04 0.79
C HIS A 46 20.97 3.42 1.88
N VAL A 47 19.78 3.88 1.50
CA VAL A 47 18.70 4.16 2.47
C VAL A 47 18.28 2.87 3.18
N ILE A 48 18.09 1.79 2.44
CA ILE A 48 17.67 0.48 2.97
C ILE A 48 18.74 -0.07 3.93
N GLU A 49 19.98 -0.10 3.51
CA GLU A 49 21.10 -0.56 4.33
C GLU A 49 21.29 0.27 5.61
N SER A 50 21.16 1.61 5.49
CA SER A 50 21.26 2.50 6.64
C SER A 50 20.13 2.24 7.64
N PHE A 51 18.91 2.07 7.16
CA PHE A 51 17.78 1.73 8.01
C PHE A 51 17.98 0.40 8.73
N GLN A 52 18.45 -0.64 8.02
CA GLN A 52 18.70 -1.96 8.61
C GLN A 52 19.79 -1.93 9.68
N ARG A 53 20.89 -1.20 9.44
CA ARG A 53 21.96 -1.00 10.44
C ARG A 53 21.48 -0.29 11.69
N GLN A 54 20.61 0.71 11.55
CA GLN A 54 20.07 1.47 12.66
C GLN A 54 18.95 0.74 13.43
N ASN A 55 18.35 -0.27 12.82
CA ASN A 55 17.21 -1.01 13.38
C ASN A 55 17.42 -2.53 13.26
N PRO A 56 18.47 -3.10 13.87
CA PRO A 56 18.83 -4.52 13.70
C PRO A 56 17.76 -5.48 14.24
N GLN A 57 16.84 -4.99 15.08
CA GLN A 57 15.71 -5.76 15.63
C GLN A 57 14.57 -5.92 14.61
N ILE A 58 14.56 -5.18 13.52
CA ILE A 58 13.54 -5.28 12.46
C ILE A 58 14.02 -6.29 11.42
N VAL A 59 13.28 -7.35 11.25
CA VAL A 59 13.52 -8.32 10.17
C VAL A 59 13.17 -7.67 8.84
N LEU A 60 14.19 -7.39 8.03
CA LEU A 60 14.02 -6.72 6.74
C LEU A 60 14.58 -7.59 5.62
N ARG A 61 13.78 -7.78 4.57
CA ARG A 61 14.19 -8.39 3.30
C ARG A 61 14.17 -7.32 2.21
N HIS A 62 15.16 -7.33 1.34
CA HIS A 62 15.19 -6.50 0.14
C HIS A 62 15.09 -7.42 -1.09
N VAL A 63 13.99 -7.29 -1.84
CA VAL A 63 13.78 -7.98 -3.11
C VAL A 63 13.94 -6.94 -4.21
N TRP A 64 14.87 -7.17 -5.11
CA TRP A 64 15.26 -6.25 -6.16
C TRP A 64 15.45 -6.99 -7.49
N HIS A 65 15.25 -6.32 -8.59
CA HIS A 65 15.65 -6.76 -9.94
C HIS A 65 16.22 -5.57 -10.71
N GLU A 66 16.94 -5.86 -11.78
CA GLU A 66 17.47 -4.82 -12.67
C GLU A 66 16.35 -3.97 -13.26
N ASP A 67 16.58 -2.66 -13.43
CA ASP A 67 15.61 -1.74 -14.01
C ASP A 67 15.32 -2.09 -15.47
N CYS A 68 14.13 -2.54 -15.74
CA CYS A 68 13.60 -2.80 -17.07
C CYS A 68 12.30 -2.01 -17.33
N GLY A 69 12.16 -0.88 -16.67
CA GLY A 69 10.99 0.00 -16.68
C GLY A 69 10.00 -0.37 -15.59
N PHE A 70 8.77 0.06 -15.75
CA PHE A 70 7.75 -0.12 -14.71
C PHE A 70 7.28 -1.59 -14.62
N GLU A 71 7.80 -2.32 -13.65
CA GLU A 71 7.50 -3.74 -13.38
C GLU A 71 6.96 -3.98 -11.96
N LYS A 72 6.27 -2.99 -11.40
CA LYS A 72 5.71 -3.05 -10.04
C LYS A 72 4.90 -4.33 -9.76
N GLY A 73 4.15 -4.84 -10.75
CA GLY A 73 3.40 -6.10 -10.62
C GLY A 73 4.33 -7.30 -10.40
N LEU A 74 5.42 -7.37 -11.17
CA LEU A 74 6.42 -8.42 -11.11
C LEU A 74 7.14 -8.44 -9.76
N ILE A 75 7.65 -7.28 -9.32
CA ILE A 75 8.41 -7.22 -8.06
C ILE A 75 7.51 -7.51 -6.84
N LEU A 76 6.24 -7.07 -6.86
CA LEU A 76 5.27 -7.42 -5.82
C LEU A 76 4.97 -8.92 -5.84
N ASN A 77 4.82 -9.55 -6.99
CA ASN A 77 4.63 -11.00 -7.13
C ASN A 77 5.83 -11.77 -6.58
N THR A 78 7.05 -11.32 -6.88
CA THR A 78 8.29 -11.91 -6.36
C THR A 78 8.36 -11.81 -4.84
N ALA A 79 8.02 -10.64 -4.28
CA ALA A 79 7.95 -10.43 -2.83
C ALA A 79 6.89 -11.32 -2.15
N ILE A 80 5.70 -11.45 -2.76
CA ILE A 80 4.62 -12.33 -2.26
C ILE A 80 5.06 -13.79 -2.31
N ALA A 81 5.60 -14.25 -3.43
CA ALA A 81 6.01 -15.64 -3.61
C ALA A 81 7.07 -16.07 -2.58
N SER A 82 8.08 -15.22 -2.36
CA SER A 82 9.20 -15.49 -1.43
C SER A 82 8.87 -15.25 0.04
N SER A 83 7.73 -14.64 0.38
CA SER A 83 7.29 -14.41 1.77
C SER A 83 6.96 -15.74 2.47
N GLN A 84 7.28 -15.84 3.76
CA GLN A 84 6.83 -16.96 4.62
C GLN A 84 5.62 -16.58 5.49
N ALA A 85 5.17 -15.32 5.40
CA ALA A 85 4.07 -14.82 6.20
C ALA A 85 2.71 -15.33 5.68
N GLU A 86 1.79 -15.53 6.60
CA GLU A 86 0.39 -15.91 6.31
C GLU A 86 -0.46 -14.68 5.91
N TYR A 87 -0.13 -13.52 6.48
CA TYR A 87 -0.86 -12.29 6.26
C TYR A 87 0.07 -11.17 5.82
N LEU A 88 -0.29 -10.49 4.73
CA LEU A 88 0.52 -9.47 4.09
C LEU A 88 -0.16 -8.10 4.18
N VAL A 89 0.62 -7.08 4.54
CA VAL A 89 0.19 -5.67 4.56
C VAL A 89 0.97 -4.92 3.48
N PHE A 90 0.28 -4.24 2.57
CA PHE A 90 0.89 -3.57 1.42
C PHE A 90 0.81 -2.07 1.56
N ILE A 91 1.93 -1.41 1.32
CA ILE A 91 2.05 0.05 1.22
C ILE A 91 2.99 0.43 0.07
N ASP A 92 2.95 1.70 -0.34
CA ASP A 92 3.94 2.27 -1.26
C ASP A 92 5.08 2.95 -0.47
N GLY A 93 6.25 3.10 -1.07
CA GLY A 93 7.44 3.72 -0.45
C GLY A 93 7.39 5.25 -0.32
N ASP A 94 6.30 5.85 -0.75
CA ASP A 94 6.04 7.29 -0.71
C ASP A 94 4.89 7.66 0.23
N VAL A 95 4.62 6.80 1.21
CA VAL A 95 3.57 7.04 2.22
C VAL A 95 4.15 7.05 3.63
N MET A 96 3.48 7.74 4.52
CA MET A 96 3.71 7.70 5.96
C MET A 96 2.49 7.11 6.63
N ILE A 97 2.70 6.13 7.52
CA ILE A 97 1.65 5.39 8.21
C ILE A 97 1.53 5.81 9.66
N ARG A 98 0.29 5.94 10.15
CA ARG A 98 0.01 6.28 11.56
C ARG A 98 0.53 5.19 12.50
N PRO A 99 0.88 5.52 13.75
CA PRO A 99 1.44 4.56 14.71
C PRO A 99 0.55 3.33 14.99
N ASP A 100 -0.74 3.40 14.72
CA ASP A 100 -1.72 2.31 14.92
C ASP A 100 -2.14 1.60 13.61
N PHE A 101 -1.51 1.94 12.50
CA PHE A 101 -1.87 1.45 11.16
C PHE A 101 -1.80 -0.08 11.05
N VAL A 102 -0.66 -0.68 11.35
CA VAL A 102 -0.47 -2.13 11.29
C VAL A 102 -1.39 -2.84 12.27
N ALA A 103 -1.45 -2.35 13.52
CA ALA A 103 -2.31 -2.91 14.54
C ALA A 103 -3.77 -2.98 14.08
N ARG A 104 -4.25 -1.96 13.36
CA ARG A 104 -5.62 -1.94 12.86
C ARG A 104 -5.86 -2.93 11.72
N HIS A 105 -4.93 -3.07 10.79
CA HIS A 105 -5.01 -4.09 9.74
C HIS A 105 -5.06 -5.50 10.33
N LEU A 106 -4.21 -5.79 11.32
CA LEU A 106 -4.16 -7.10 11.99
C LEU A 106 -5.40 -7.39 12.84
N GLU A 107 -5.94 -6.38 13.53
CA GLU A 107 -7.20 -6.50 14.31
C GLU A 107 -8.38 -6.94 13.43
N LEU A 108 -8.40 -6.47 12.18
CA LEU A 108 -9.49 -6.71 11.23
C LEU A 108 -9.22 -7.86 10.26
N ALA A 109 -8.05 -8.49 10.35
CA ALA A 109 -7.70 -9.64 9.51
C ALA A 109 -8.69 -10.80 9.72
N ARG A 110 -9.25 -11.31 8.62
CA ARG A 110 -10.17 -12.48 8.62
C ARG A 110 -9.98 -13.25 7.31
N PRO A 111 -9.93 -14.58 7.34
CA PRO A 111 -9.92 -15.41 6.14
C PRO A 111 -11.08 -15.04 5.19
N GLY A 112 -10.82 -15.05 3.88
CA GLY A 112 -11.81 -14.67 2.87
C GLY A 112 -12.15 -13.18 2.85
N ARG A 113 -11.30 -12.33 3.48
CA ARG A 113 -11.45 -10.87 3.43
C ARG A 113 -10.10 -10.19 3.20
N PHE A 114 -10.12 -9.15 2.37
CA PHE A 114 -9.03 -8.18 2.31
C PHE A 114 -9.46 -6.85 2.97
N CYS A 115 -8.53 -6.18 3.65
CA CYS A 115 -8.72 -4.82 4.14
C CYS A 115 -8.24 -3.82 3.08
N THR A 116 -8.97 -2.72 2.91
CA THR A 116 -8.59 -1.63 2.00
C THR A 116 -8.83 -0.29 2.66
N GLY A 117 -7.80 0.53 2.67
CA GLY A 117 -7.83 1.83 3.33
C GLY A 117 -7.97 3.01 2.38
N SER A 118 -7.56 4.14 2.87
CA SER A 118 -7.53 5.40 2.13
C SER A 118 -6.28 6.19 2.49
N LEU A 119 -6.08 7.28 1.78
CA LEU A 119 -4.94 8.15 1.96
C LEU A 119 -5.36 9.62 2.01
N ILE A 120 -4.53 10.44 2.64
CA ILE A 120 -4.54 11.90 2.57
C ILE A 120 -3.35 12.28 1.70
N ARG A 121 -3.56 13.09 0.66
CA ARG A 121 -2.50 13.51 -0.25
C ARG A 121 -1.95 14.86 0.17
N LEU A 122 -0.65 14.96 0.23
CA LEU A 122 0.05 16.24 0.27
C LEU A 122 0.24 16.76 -1.16
N ASP A 123 0.38 18.06 -1.30
CA ASP A 123 0.91 18.68 -2.51
C ASP A 123 2.45 18.76 -2.47
N ALA A 124 3.06 19.29 -3.52
CA ALA A 124 4.51 19.37 -3.65
C ALA A 124 5.14 20.26 -2.55
N GLU A 125 4.49 21.37 -2.19
CA GLU A 125 4.96 22.31 -1.17
C GLU A 125 4.96 21.66 0.22
N ALA A 126 3.84 21.07 0.63
CA ALA A 126 3.72 20.34 1.88
C ALA A 126 4.68 19.14 1.94
N THR A 127 4.83 18.41 0.83
CA THR A 127 5.78 17.29 0.71
C THR A 127 7.23 17.74 0.93
N ALA A 128 7.64 18.85 0.34
CA ALA A 128 8.98 19.39 0.51
C ALA A 128 9.29 19.76 1.97
N GLY A 129 8.28 20.23 2.71
CA GLY A 129 8.39 20.63 4.11
C GLY A 129 8.40 19.48 5.12
N VAL A 130 8.14 18.22 4.73
CA VAL A 130 8.14 17.07 5.65
C VAL A 130 9.56 16.68 6.04
N SER A 131 9.81 16.50 7.34
CA SER A 131 11.06 15.97 7.90
C SER A 131 10.84 14.67 8.68
N GLU A 132 11.92 13.91 8.91
CA GLU A 132 11.89 12.70 9.74
C GLU A 132 11.42 13.00 11.17
N ALA A 133 11.81 14.14 11.75
CA ALA A 133 11.35 14.56 13.07
C ALA A 133 9.83 14.73 13.13
N MET A 134 9.23 15.33 12.10
CA MET A 134 7.76 15.50 12.01
C MET A 134 7.03 14.15 11.82
N VAL A 135 7.68 13.17 11.24
CA VAL A 135 7.14 11.79 11.15
C VAL A 135 7.23 11.12 12.52
N ALA A 136 8.37 11.24 13.19
CA ALA A 136 8.64 10.64 14.49
C ALA A 136 7.71 11.15 15.60
N ASP A 137 7.46 12.46 15.65
CA ASP A 137 6.58 13.09 16.65
C ASP A 137 5.08 13.05 16.26
N GLY A 138 4.77 12.63 15.03
CA GLY A 138 3.40 12.50 14.53
C GLY A 138 2.79 13.79 13.99
N THR A 139 3.55 14.89 13.86
CA THR A 139 3.08 16.17 13.30
C THR A 139 2.44 16.00 11.92
N VAL A 140 2.99 15.12 11.08
CA VAL A 140 2.43 14.85 9.73
C VAL A 140 1.01 14.27 9.76
N PHE A 141 0.53 13.78 10.90
CA PHE A 141 -0.82 13.27 11.11
C PHE A 141 -1.69 14.24 11.90
N ASP A 142 -1.12 15.34 12.39
CA ASP A 142 -1.87 16.35 13.12
C ASP A 142 -2.85 17.07 12.19
N ARG A 143 -4.10 17.18 12.65
CA ARG A 143 -5.18 17.77 11.88
C ARG A 143 -4.98 19.24 11.57
N ARG A 144 -4.33 20.01 12.49
CA ARG A 144 -4.07 21.44 12.30
C ARG A 144 -3.01 21.60 11.22
N TRP A 145 -1.95 20.78 11.30
CA TRP A 145 -0.89 20.75 10.28
C TRP A 145 -1.43 20.37 8.90
N LEU A 146 -2.20 19.28 8.80
CA LEU A 146 -2.82 18.83 7.55
C LEU A 146 -3.76 19.90 6.96
N ARG A 147 -4.49 20.63 7.81
CA ARG A 147 -5.37 21.73 7.37
C ARG A 147 -4.56 22.92 6.86
N ALA A 148 -3.51 23.33 7.58
CA ALA A 148 -2.62 24.41 7.19
C ALA A 148 -1.97 24.15 5.83
N ASN A 149 -1.63 22.89 5.54
CA ASN A 149 -1.06 22.41 4.29
C ASN A 149 -2.13 21.98 3.25
N ARG A 150 -3.37 22.45 3.36
CA ARG A 150 -4.47 22.21 2.39
C ARG A 150 -4.78 20.74 2.08
N ALA A 151 -4.26 19.80 2.89
CA ALA A 151 -4.43 18.37 2.69
C ALA A 151 -5.84 17.84 3.04
N LEU A 152 -6.69 18.64 3.69
CA LEU A 152 -8.03 18.27 4.14
C LEU A 152 -9.13 18.90 3.27
N GLY A 153 -9.08 18.67 1.97
CA GLY A 153 -10.11 19.14 1.01
C GLY A 153 -11.41 18.30 1.13
N GLY A 154 -12.46 18.90 1.70
CA GLY A 154 -13.80 18.31 1.79
C GLY A 154 -14.03 17.40 3.01
N VAL A 155 -15.31 17.17 3.33
CA VAL A 155 -15.80 16.51 4.56
C VAL A 155 -15.25 15.07 4.69
N LEU A 156 -15.23 14.30 3.61
CA LEU A 156 -14.76 12.90 3.65
C LEU A 156 -13.26 12.79 3.92
N VAL A 157 -12.46 13.75 3.48
CA VAL A 157 -11.02 13.78 3.79
C VAL A 157 -10.80 14.26 5.22
N TRP A 158 -11.58 15.23 5.66
CA TRP A 158 -11.58 15.71 7.04
C TRP A 158 -11.87 14.60 8.05
N LEU A 159 -12.84 13.72 7.77
CA LEU A 159 -13.16 12.55 8.61
C LEU A 159 -11.97 11.59 8.78
N LYS A 160 -11.08 11.50 7.80
CA LYS A 160 -9.88 10.65 7.89
C LYS A 160 -8.86 11.13 8.93
N ALA A 161 -8.81 12.44 9.18
CA ALA A 161 -7.91 13.05 10.16
C ALA A 161 -8.58 13.28 11.52
N ALA A 162 -9.88 12.97 11.66
CA ALA A 162 -10.62 13.24 12.87
C ALA A 162 -10.23 12.26 13.99
N PRO A 163 -9.91 12.75 15.21
CA PRO A 163 -9.64 11.90 16.36
C PRO A 163 -10.96 11.34 16.89
N MET A 164 -11.35 10.14 16.43
CA MET A 164 -12.57 9.47 16.83
C MET A 164 -12.27 8.12 17.49
N PRO A 165 -13.11 7.69 18.46
CA PRO A 165 -13.04 6.35 19.02
C PRO A 165 -13.11 5.27 17.93
N LYS A 166 -12.35 4.18 18.10
CA LYS A 166 -12.31 3.06 17.13
C LYS A 166 -13.69 2.50 16.78
N MET A 167 -14.62 2.49 17.73
CA MET A 167 -15.99 2.01 17.52
C MET A 167 -16.72 2.90 16.50
N ILE A 168 -16.63 4.22 16.63
CA ILE A 168 -17.23 5.18 15.69
C ILE A 168 -16.60 5.03 14.29
N LEU A 169 -15.26 4.93 14.22
CA LEU A 169 -14.56 4.69 12.95
C LEU A 169 -15.04 3.41 12.28
N SER A 170 -15.23 2.33 13.05
CA SER A 170 -15.75 1.04 12.52
C SER A 170 -17.16 1.17 11.97
N VAL A 171 -18.04 1.92 12.64
CA VAL A 171 -19.41 2.19 12.15
C VAL A 171 -19.36 2.98 10.84
N LEU A 172 -18.55 4.04 10.78
CA LEU A 172 -18.37 4.84 9.55
C LEU A 172 -17.81 4.00 8.39
N GLU A 173 -16.93 3.03 8.66
CA GLU A 173 -16.37 2.12 7.65
C GLU A 173 -17.41 1.14 7.11
N VAL A 174 -18.31 0.64 7.97
CA VAL A 174 -19.43 -0.23 7.57
C VAL A 174 -20.44 0.54 6.72
N LEU A 175 -20.82 1.73 7.16
CA LEU A 175 -21.80 2.60 6.51
C LEU A 175 -21.25 3.35 5.30
N SER A 176 -19.94 3.30 5.05
CA SER A 176 -19.31 4.02 3.93
C SER A 176 -19.92 3.61 2.59
N PRO A 177 -20.48 4.57 1.81
CA PRO A 177 -21.03 4.30 0.48
C PRO A 177 -19.94 4.05 -0.57
N VAL A 178 -18.68 4.29 -0.21
CA VAL A 178 -17.55 4.14 -1.12
C VAL A 178 -17.34 2.66 -1.45
N ARG A 179 -17.15 2.38 -2.73
CA ARG A 179 -16.87 1.03 -3.19
C ARG A 179 -15.60 0.47 -2.53
N ARG A 180 -15.67 -0.77 -2.05
CA ARG A 180 -14.53 -1.51 -1.50
C ARG A 180 -13.61 -1.99 -2.62
N SER A 181 -12.92 -1.03 -3.24
CA SER A 181 -11.89 -1.26 -4.25
C SER A 181 -10.54 -1.34 -3.56
N LEU A 182 -9.68 -2.24 -4.01
CA LEU A 182 -8.33 -2.36 -3.47
C LEU A 182 -7.54 -1.07 -3.75
N CYS A 183 -6.83 -0.58 -2.74
CA CYS A 183 -5.96 0.60 -2.81
C CYS A 183 -4.52 0.14 -2.65
N GLY A 184 -3.72 0.14 -3.72
CA GLY A 184 -2.37 -0.41 -3.74
C GLY A 184 -1.46 0.08 -2.61
N ALA A 185 -1.57 1.36 -2.26
CA ALA A 185 -0.80 1.97 -1.18
C ALA A 185 -1.33 1.67 0.24
N ASN A 186 -2.48 1.01 0.38
CA ASN A 186 -3.12 0.79 1.68
C ASN A 186 -4.09 -0.39 1.63
N TRP A 187 -3.55 -1.60 1.73
CA TRP A 187 -4.38 -2.79 1.82
C TRP A 187 -3.66 -3.95 2.52
N SER A 188 -4.41 -4.98 2.88
CA SER A 188 -3.85 -6.20 3.45
C SER A 188 -4.77 -7.39 3.18
N GLY A 189 -4.18 -8.60 3.19
CA GLY A 189 -4.92 -9.83 2.95
C GLY A 189 -4.10 -11.07 3.28
N PHE A 190 -4.77 -12.22 3.33
CA PHE A 190 -4.10 -13.50 3.50
C PHE A 190 -3.34 -13.87 2.22
N LYS A 191 -2.10 -14.32 2.38
CA LYS A 191 -1.26 -14.77 1.26
C LYS A 191 -1.96 -15.87 0.46
N ALA A 192 -2.63 -16.80 1.12
CA ALA A 192 -3.37 -17.88 0.46
C ALA A 192 -4.44 -17.35 -0.50
N ASP A 193 -5.19 -16.29 -0.12
CA ASP A 193 -6.19 -15.66 -1.00
C ASP A 193 -5.54 -15.00 -2.22
N ILE A 194 -4.36 -14.39 -2.05
CA ILE A 194 -3.59 -13.74 -3.13
C ILE A 194 -3.06 -14.79 -4.11
N LEU A 195 -2.50 -15.89 -3.59
CA LEU A 195 -2.01 -17.01 -4.41
C LEU A 195 -3.13 -17.71 -5.17
N ARG A 196 -4.32 -17.83 -4.56
CA ARG A 196 -5.51 -18.41 -5.20
C ARG A 196 -5.92 -17.69 -6.48
N VAL A 197 -5.64 -16.39 -6.57
CA VAL A 197 -5.90 -15.59 -7.77
C VAL A 197 -4.66 -15.33 -8.61
N ASN A 198 -3.53 -15.97 -8.27
CA ASN A 198 -2.23 -15.87 -8.94
C ASN A 198 -1.55 -14.49 -8.86
N GLY A 199 -1.77 -13.73 -7.76
CA GLY A 199 -1.10 -12.45 -7.55
C GLY A 199 -1.53 -11.33 -8.51
N TYR A 200 -0.65 -10.38 -8.76
CA TYR A 200 -0.86 -9.28 -9.70
C TYR A 200 -0.75 -9.73 -11.16
N ASP A 201 -1.58 -9.18 -12.05
CA ASP A 201 -1.40 -9.33 -13.50
C ASP A 201 -0.27 -8.42 -13.98
N GLU A 202 0.87 -9.00 -14.35
CA GLU A 202 2.09 -8.29 -14.71
C GLU A 202 2.00 -7.55 -16.06
N ALA A 203 0.98 -7.83 -16.86
CA ALA A 203 0.74 -7.07 -18.08
C ALA A 203 0.09 -5.70 -17.82
N ILE A 204 -0.41 -5.47 -16.61
CA ILE A 204 -0.99 -4.17 -16.26
C ILE A 204 0.12 -3.27 -15.73
N LYS A 205 0.65 -2.44 -16.62
CA LYS A 205 1.65 -1.41 -16.31
C LYS A 205 0.96 -0.08 -16.01
N TYR A 206 1.58 0.78 -15.18
CA TYR A 206 1.17 2.17 -14.97
C TYR A 206 -0.26 2.39 -14.42
N GLY A 207 -0.61 1.67 -13.36
CA GLY A 207 -1.81 1.93 -12.58
C GLY A 207 -3.01 1.10 -12.95
N GLY A 208 -3.71 0.66 -11.93
CA GLY A 208 -4.88 -0.20 -12.03
C GLY A 208 -4.63 -1.66 -11.62
N GLN A 209 -3.37 -2.07 -11.42
CA GLN A 209 -2.99 -3.42 -11.00
C GLN A 209 -3.71 -3.83 -9.70
N ASP A 210 -3.74 -2.93 -8.75
CA ASP A 210 -4.43 -3.10 -7.47
C ASP A 210 -5.95 -3.29 -7.65
N LYS A 211 -6.56 -2.49 -8.50
CA LYS A 211 -8.00 -2.57 -8.75
C LYS A 211 -8.37 -3.87 -9.46
N GLU A 212 -7.56 -4.28 -10.43
CA GLU A 212 -7.75 -5.52 -11.17
C GLU A 212 -7.62 -6.73 -10.24
N LEU A 213 -6.54 -6.81 -9.45
CA LEU A 213 -6.37 -7.82 -8.41
C LEU A 213 -7.55 -7.84 -7.44
N GLY A 214 -8.03 -6.66 -7.02
CA GLY A 214 -9.18 -6.53 -6.13
C GLY A 214 -10.48 -7.06 -6.73
N GLU A 215 -10.70 -6.95 -8.04
CA GLU A 215 -11.86 -7.54 -8.70
C GLU A 215 -11.70 -9.08 -8.81
N ARG A 216 -10.49 -9.60 -9.13
CA ARG A 216 -10.25 -11.07 -9.12
C ARG A 216 -10.42 -11.68 -7.73
N LEU A 217 -9.94 -11.02 -6.68
CA LEU A 217 -10.18 -11.45 -5.30
C LEU A 217 -11.68 -11.55 -5.00
N LYS A 218 -12.48 -10.57 -5.42
CA LYS A 218 -13.95 -10.60 -5.23
C LYS A 218 -14.61 -11.73 -6.03
N ASN A 219 -14.20 -11.96 -7.27
CA ASN A 219 -14.68 -13.06 -8.09
C ASN A 219 -14.32 -14.43 -7.45
N ALA A 220 -13.17 -14.52 -6.75
CA ALA A 220 -12.80 -15.68 -5.95
C ALA A 220 -13.55 -15.78 -4.60
N GLY A 221 -14.50 -14.87 -4.31
CA GLY A 221 -15.29 -14.87 -3.07
C GLY A 221 -14.64 -14.12 -1.90
N VAL A 222 -13.46 -13.50 -2.09
CA VAL A 222 -12.78 -12.72 -1.05
C VAL A 222 -13.39 -11.32 -0.97
N ARG A 223 -14.00 -10.98 0.18
CA ARG A 223 -14.76 -9.74 0.35
C ARG A 223 -13.89 -8.59 0.86
N GLY A 224 -14.04 -7.40 0.26
CA GLY A 224 -13.37 -6.21 0.75
C GLY A 224 -13.96 -5.67 2.06
N ARG A 225 -13.12 -5.22 2.99
CA ARG A 225 -13.46 -4.50 4.20
C ARG A 225 -12.75 -3.15 4.23
N HIS A 226 -13.47 -2.09 4.57
CA HIS A 226 -12.84 -0.78 4.75
C HIS A 226 -12.07 -0.69 6.08
N VAL A 227 -10.88 -0.08 5.98
CA VAL A 227 -10.10 0.52 7.07
C VAL A 227 -9.86 2.02 6.75
N ARG A 228 -10.82 2.61 6.06
CA ARG A 228 -10.76 3.90 5.40
C ARG A 228 -10.52 5.07 6.34
N TYR A 229 -11.00 4.98 7.56
CA TYR A 229 -10.92 6.01 8.58
C TYR A 229 -10.02 5.61 9.74
N SER A 230 -9.84 4.32 9.98
CA SER A 230 -9.09 3.79 11.11
C SER A 230 -7.62 3.45 10.79
N ALA A 231 -7.28 3.20 9.52
CA ALA A 231 -5.90 2.98 9.07
C ALA A 231 -5.59 3.91 7.88
N VAL A 232 -5.58 5.21 8.14
CA VAL A 232 -5.27 6.25 7.16
C VAL A 232 -3.77 6.44 7.08
N LEU A 233 -3.26 6.70 5.89
CA LEU A 233 -1.90 7.11 5.65
C LEU A 233 -1.82 8.49 4.95
N VAL A 234 -0.68 9.13 5.04
CA VAL A 234 -0.37 10.38 4.34
C VAL A 234 0.57 10.05 3.18
N HIS A 235 0.19 10.48 1.99
CA HIS A 235 0.91 10.21 0.75
C HIS A 235 1.64 11.47 0.30
N LEU A 236 2.93 11.35 0.09
CA LEU A 236 3.81 12.38 -0.43
C LEU A 236 3.52 12.63 -1.91
N ASP A 237 3.66 13.87 -2.37
CA ASP A 237 3.58 14.17 -3.79
C ASP A 237 4.86 13.77 -4.51
N HIS A 238 4.68 13.28 -5.72
CA HIS A 238 5.79 12.92 -6.60
C HIS A 238 5.40 13.10 -8.07
N PRO A 239 6.35 13.42 -8.96
CA PRO A 239 6.11 13.47 -10.41
C PRO A 239 5.61 12.11 -10.93
N ARG A 240 4.58 12.15 -11.77
CA ARG A 240 4.03 10.95 -12.45
C ARG A 240 4.46 10.94 -13.91
N GLY A 241 5.72 10.67 -14.18
CA GLY A 241 6.32 10.73 -15.52
C GLY A 241 5.77 9.73 -16.56
N TYR A 242 4.88 8.83 -16.15
CA TYR A 242 4.42 7.68 -16.96
C TYR A 242 2.91 7.65 -17.22
N SER A 243 2.22 8.79 -17.23
CA SER A 243 0.78 8.77 -17.47
C SER A 243 0.46 8.79 -18.96
N ASP A 244 0.28 7.60 -19.55
CA ASP A 244 -0.23 7.41 -20.91
C ASP A 244 -1.77 7.28 -20.89
N PRO A 245 -2.53 8.22 -21.52
CA PRO A 245 -3.99 8.18 -21.55
C PRO A 245 -4.56 6.95 -22.25
N GLU A 246 -3.86 6.43 -23.28
CA GLU A 246 -4.30 5.25 -24.04
C GLU A 246 -4.18 3.99 -23.18
N LYS A 247 -3.02 3.77 -22.54
CA LYS A 247 -2.81 2.67 -21.59
C LYS A 247 -3.82 2.74 -20.43
N ARG A 248 -4.13 3.94 -19.92
CA ARG A 248 -5.17 4.10 -18.90
C ARG A 248 -6.55 3.66 -19.36
N ARG A 249 -6.93 3.91 -20.63
CA ARG A 249 -8.20 3.44 -21.18
C ARG A 249 -8.22 1.91 -21.29
N GLN A 250 -7.15 1.32 -21.81
CA GLN A 250 -6.99 -0.12 -21.92
C GLN A 250 -7.10 -0.81 -20.54
N HIS A 251 -6.39 -0.29 -19.53
CA HIS A 251 -6.46 -0.84 -18.16
C HIS A 251 -7.85 -0.68 -17.54
N LYS A 252 -8.54 0.44 -17.77
CA LYS A 252 -9.94 0.59 -17.32
C LYS A 252 -10.84 -0.45 -17.95
N LYS A 253 -10.66 -0.75 -19.24
CA LYS A 253 -11.40 -1.81 -19.94
C LYS A 253 -11.09 -3.16 -19.33
N MET A 254 -9.82 -3.52 -19.14
CA MET A 254 -9.43 -4.79 -18.51
C MET A 254 -10.07 -4.97 -17.12
N ILE A 255 -10.03 -3.93 -16.28
CA ILE A 255 -10.67 -3.96 -14.95
C ILE A 255 -12.19 -4.14 -15.07
N HIS A 256 -12.82 -3.48 -16.04
CA HIS A 256 -14.25 -3.61 -16.29
C HIS A 256 -14.62 -5.03 -16.74
N ASP A 257 -13.83 -5.61 -17.64
CA ASP A 257 -14.05 -6.95 -18.18
C ASP A 257 -13.90 -8.02 -17.07
N VAL A 258 -12.91 -7.88 -16.21
CA VAL A 258 -12.76 -8.76 -15.03
C VAL A 258 -13.96 -8.61 -14.08
N ARG A 259 -14.42 -7.38 -13.82
CA ARG A 259 -15.54 -7.10 -12.94
C ARG A 259 -16.87 -7.70 -13.43
N GLY A 260 -17.08 -7.74 -14.72
CA GLY A 260 -18.29 -8.27 -15.35
C GLY A 260 -18.25 -9.77 -15.64
N SER A 261 -17.21 -10.48 -15.15
CA SER A 261 -16.99 -11.90 -15.41
C SER A 261 -16.74 -12.68 -14.10
N ASP A 262 -16.72 -14.01 -14.18
CA ASP A 262 -16.33 -14.90 -13.09
C ASP A 262 -14.81 -15.16 -13.06
N ARG A 263 -14.03 -14.45 -13.87
CA ARG A 263 -12.59 -14.63 -13.96
C ARG A 263 -11.92 -14.19 -12.67
N PHE A 264 -11.29 -15.11 -11.97
CA PHE A 264 -10.53 -14.85 -10.74
C PHE A 264 -9.03 -15.16 -10.88
N TRP A 265 -8.61 -15.81 -11.96
CA TRP A 265 -7.21 -16.18 -12.23
C TRP A 265 -6.61 -15.28 -13.31
N THR A 266 -5.31 -15.03 -13.24
CA THR A 266 -4.50 -14.48 -14.34
C THR A 266 -3.40 -15.46 -14.74
N ASP A 267 -3.15 -15.62 -16.03
CA ASP A 267 -2.05 -16.45 -16.56
C ASP A 267 -0.69 -15.72 -16.50
N ARG A 268 -0.71 -14.43 -16.17
CA ARG A 268 0.46 -13.53 -16.11
C ARG A 268 0.73 -13.08 -14.68
N GLY A 269 0.60 -13.99 -13.74
CA GLY A 269 0.83 -13.76 -12.32
C GLY A 269 2.09 -14.44 -11.80
N ILE A 270 2.06 -14.88 -10.53
CA ILE A 270 3.15 -15.56 -9.84
C ILE A 270 3.52 -16.88 -10.53
N GLN A 271 2.51 -17.68 -10.87
CA GLN A 271 2.69 -18.91 -11.65
C GLN A 271 2.51 -18.58 -13.13
N LYS A 272 3.54 -18.83 -13.92
CA LYS A 272 3.48 -18.70 -15.38
C LYS A 272 2.92 -20.00 -15.95
N LYS A 273 1.98 -19.93 -16.90
CA LYS A 273 1.67 -21.09 -17.74
C LYS A 273 2.87 -21.36 -18.63
N ALA A 274 3.30 -22.61 -18.64
CA ALA A 274 4.33 -23.12 -19.55
C ALA A 274 3.86 -23.01 -21.01
#